data_0fbd6ad14c789fa99daff6733e243958
#
_entry.id   0fbd6ad14c789fa99daff6733e243958
#
_cell.length_a   1.000
_cell.length_b   1.000
_cell.length_c   1.000
_cell.angle_alpha   90.00
_cell.angle_beta   90.00
_cell.angle_gamma   90.00
#
_symmetry.space_group_name_H-M   'P 1'
#
loop_
_entity.id
_entity.type
_entity.pdbx_description
1 polymer ?
#
loop_
_entity_poly.entity_id
_entity_poly.type
_entity_poly.pdbx_seq_one_letter_code
_entity_poly.pdbx_strand_id
1 'polypeptide(L)'
;MATDVTLGPTGEVVRLDRIPERLSEAVLVSIAGPLVNVTIAMELIAAKITELSSQNNLFASDSTNALIIDHLVTMNLFLAAFNMIPALPMDGGRLLCTLLATRLGYACATEITSTIGQWSAFALGAMGLFYNLQLIFVAFFIYFGACAVKRTPLEW
;
A
#
# COMPACT_ATOMS: atom_id res chain seq x y z
N MET A 1 -4.06 -3.17 -37.95
CA MET A 1 -3.57 -1.78 -38.01
C MET A 1 -2.16 -1.81 -37.47
N ALA A 2 -1.22 -1.33 -38.24
CA ALA A 2 0.20 -1.58 -38.11
C ALA A 2 0.80 -0.93 -36.85
N THR A 3 1.51 -1.74 -36.11
CA THR A 3 2.32 -1.29 -34.95
C THR A 3 3.65 -0.83 -35.55
N ASP A 4 3.86 0.47 -35.66
CA ASP A 4 5.16 1.01 -36.03
C ASP A 4 6.14 0.81 -34.89
N VAL A 5 7.02 -0.17 -35.08
CA VAL A 5 8.17 -0.42 -34.20
C VAL A 5 9.34 0.38 -34.80
N THR A 6 9.62 1.54 -34.28
CA THR A 6 10.83 2.29 -34.58
C THR A 6 11.97 1.81 -33.70
N LEU A 7 12.89 1.05 -34.27
CA LEU A 7 14.16 0.66 -33.67
C LEU A 7 15.10 1.87 -33.68
N GLY A 8 15.35 2.47 -32.53
CA GLY A 8 16.42 3.45 -32.36
C GLY A 8 17.81 2.78 -32.36
N PRO A 9 18.88 3.50 -32.71
CA PRO A 9 20.22 2.95 -32.83
C PRO A 9 20.87 2.41 -31.56
N THR A 10 20.19 2.55 -30.41
CA THR A 10 20.63 2.07 -29.11
C THR A 10 19.83 0.89 -28.59
N GLY A 11 18.91 0.29 -29.37
CA GLY A 11 18.15 -0.88 -28.96
C GLY A 11 17.07 -0.65 -27.90
N GLU A 12 16.81 0.59 -27.50
CA GLU A 12 15.77 0.95 -26.55
C GLU A 12 14.44 1.16 -27.27
N VAL A 13 13.53 0.22 -27.08
CA VAL A 13 12.14 0.34 -27.54
C VAL A 13 11.38 1.19 -26.51
N VAL A 14 11.35 2.49 -26.72
CA VAL A 14 10.49 3.39 -25.93
C VAL A 14 9.06 3.27 -26.46
N ARG A 15 8.25 2.42 -25.86
CA ARG A 15 6.80 2.40 -26.08
C ARG A 15 6.14 3.51 -25.25
N LEU A 16 6.03 4.70 -25.84
CA LEU A 16 5.42 5.85 -25.17
C LEU A 16 3.88 5.90 -25.23
N ASP A 17 3.20 5.02 -25.96
CA ASP A 17 1.79 5.25 -26.35
C ASP A 17 0.73 4.53 -25.50
N ARG A 18 1.07 3.87 -24.39
CA ARG A 18 0.06 3.20 -23.54
C ARG A 18 0.08 3.61 -22.07
N ILE A 19 0.72 4.70 -21.73
CA ILE A 19 0.90 5.15 -20.34
C ILE A 19 -0.40 5.65 -19.68
N PRO A 20 -1.35 6.34 -20.33
CA PRO A 20 -2.49 6.94 -19.61
C PRO A 20 -3.50 5.95 -19.03
N GLU A 21 -3.86 4.91 -19.77
CA GLU A 21 -4.91 3.96 -19.33
C GLU A 21 -4.41 3.05 -18.19
N ARG A 22 -3.19 2.56 -18.28
CA ARG A 22 -2.60 1.72 -17.24
C ARG A 22 -2.24 2.48 -15.97
N LEU A 23 -1.97 3.78 -16.09
CA LEU A 23 -1.66 4.63 -14.94
C LEU A 23 -2.87 4.81 -14.03
N SER A 24 -4.02 5.14 -14.61
CA SER A 24 -5.27 5.31 -13.88
C SER A 24 -5.72 4.02 -13.20
N GLU A 25 -5.58 2.89 -13.88
CA GLU A 25 -5.90 1.58 -13.31
C GLU A 25 -4.98 1.23 -12.14
N ALA A 26 -3.67 1.44 -12.28
CA ALA A 26 -2.71 1.18 -11.21
C ALA A 26 -2.95 2.08 -9.98
N VAL A 27 -3.27 3.35 -10.20
CA VAL A 27 -3.64 4.29 -9.12
C VAL A 27 -4.93 3.86 -8.44
N LEU A 28 -5.96 3.50 -9.19
CA LEU A 28 -7.24 3.04 -8.64
C LEU A 28 -7.07 1.78 -7.80
N VAL A 29 -6.33 0.79 -8.30
CA VAL A 29 -6.06 -0.44 -7.56
C VAL A 29 -5.28 -0.17 -6.26
N SER A 30 -4.28 0.71 -6.31
CA SER A 30 -3.47 1.05 -5.12
C SER A 30 -4.26 1.83 -4.06
N ILE A 31 -5.27 2.61 -4.45
CA ILE A 31 -6.12 3.34 -3.51
C ILE A 31 -7.27 2.48 -3.00
N ALA A 32 -7.74 1.51 -3.79
CA ALA A 32 -8.87 0.65 -3.42
C ALA A 32 -8.64 -0.12 -2.12
N GLY A 33 -7.45 -0.66 -1.89
CA GLY A 33 -7.09 -1.39 -0.67
C GLY A 33 -7.29 -0.56 0.60
N PRO A 34 -6.59 0.57 0.76
CA PRO A 34 -6.78 1.48 1.89
C PRO A 34 -8.21 1.99 2.04
N LEU A 35 -8.91 2.28 0.92
CA LEU A 35 -10.30 2.72 0.95
C LEU A 35 -11.25 1.68 1.56
N VAL A 36 -11.12 0.42 1.20
CA VAL A 36 -11.92 -0.66 1.78
C VAL A 36 -11.74 -0.73 3.29
N ASN A 37 -10.50 -0.68 3.77
CA ASN A 37 -10.21 -0.71 5.20
C ASN A 37 -10.81 0.50 5.95
N VAL A 38 -10.73 1.69 5.36
CA VAL A 38 -11.36 2.90 5.93
C VAL A 38 -12.89 2.76 5.95
N THR A 39 -13.49 2.23 4.88
CA THR A 39 -14.94 2.02 4.81
C THR A 39 -15.41 1.05 5.89
N ILE A 40 -14.72 -0.08 6.07
CA ILE A 40 -15.02 -1.05 7.14
C ILE A 40 -14.91 -0.38 8.52
N ALA A 41 -13.87 0.41 8.76
CA ALA A 41 -13.70 1.11 10.04
C ALA A 41 -14.84 2.11 10.27
N MET A 42 -15.27 2.85 9.24
CA MET A 42 -16.39 3.79 9.35
C MET A 42 -17.72 3.09 9.61
N GLU A 43 -17.99 1.96 8.96
CA GLU A 43 -19.19 1.17 9.20
C GLU A 43 -19.26 0.63 10.63
N LEU A 44 -18.13 0.13 11.16
CA LEU A 44 -18.03 -0.34 12.53
C LEU A 44 -18.26 0.79 13.54
N ILE A 45 -17.72 1.98 13.29
CA ILE A 45 -17.93 3.17 14.12
C ILE A 45 -19.42 3.59 14.07
N ALA A 46 -20.03 3.63 12.88
CA ALA A 46 -21.42 3.97 12.70
C ALA A 46 -22.34 2.98 13.44
N ALA A 47 -22.06 1.68 13.31
CA ALA A 47 -22.78 0.64 14.05
C ALA A 47 -22.68 0.87 15.57
N LYS A 48 -21.49 1.14 16.10
CA LYS A 48 -21.27 1.44 17.51
C LYS A 48 -22.06 2.67 17.98
N ILE A 49 -22.12 3.74 17.17
CA ILE A 49 -22.87 4.96 17.49
C ILE A 49 -24.39 4.68 17.50
N THR A 50 -24.91 3.92 16.52
CA THR A 50 -26.33 3.60 16.43
C THR A 50 -26.79 2.73 17.61
N GLU A 51 -25.96 1.81 18.06
CA GLU A 51 -26.25 0.99 19.24
C GLU A 51 -26.23 1.81 20.55
N LEU A 52 -25.29 2.74 20.70
CA LEU A 52 -25.24 3.65 21.83
C LEU A 52 -26.50 4.55 21.89
N SER A 53 -27.06 4.91 20.71
CA SER A 53 -28.27 5.75 20.59
C SER A 53 -29.55 4.96 20.76
N SER A 54 -29.54 3.67 20.45
CA SER A 54 -30.67 2.76 20.67
C SER A 54 -30.57 2.21 22.08
N GLN A 55 -31.58 2.49 22.91
CA GLN A 55 -31.67 1.93 24.31
C GLN A 55 -31.80 0.39 24.34
N ASN A 56 -31.75 -0.27 23.21
CA ASN A 56 -31.69 -1.71 23.09
C ASN A 56 -30.25 -2.18 23.19
N ASN A 57 -29.82 -2.41 24.41
CA ASN A 57 -28.46 -2.86 24.78
C ASN A 57 -28.13 -4.30 24.29
N LEU A 58 -28.31 -4.63 23.01
CA LEU A 58 -28.03 -5.99 22.51
C LEU A 58 -26.52 -6.29 22.47
N PHE A 59 -25.68 -5.26 22.29
CA PHE A 59 -24.21 -5.41 22.31
C PHE A 59 -23.53 -4.66 23.47
N ALA A 60 -24.24 -3.70 24.11
CA ALA A 60 -23.68 -2.96 25.25
C ALA A 60 -23.66 -3.77 26.55
N SER A 61 -24.25 -4.96 26.58
CA SER A 61 -24.23 -5.80 27.79
C SER A 61 -22.93 -6.59 27.97
N ASP A 62 -22.09 -6.73 26.91
CA ASP A 62 -20.79 -7.39 27.04
C ASP A 62 -19.67 -6.39 26.69
N SER A 63 -18.94 -5.98 27.71
CA SER A 63 -17.70 -5.19 27.57
C SER A 63 -16.74 -5.80 26.53
N THR A 64 -16.82 -7.09 26.32
CA THR A 64 -16.02 -7.86 25.35
C THR A 64 -16.35 -7.47 23.91
N ASN A 65 -17.61 -7.30 23.54
CA ASN A 65 -18.01 -6.94 22.18
C ASN A 65 -17.56 -5.52 21.81
N ALA A 66 -17.67 -4.58 22.74
CA ALA A 66 -17.18 -3.21 22.57
C ALA A 66 -15.66 -3.19 22.34
N LEU A 67 -14.90 -3.98 23.08
CA LEU A 67 -13.44 -4.10 22.93
C LEU A 67 -13.05 -4.74 21.59
N ILE A 68 -13.81 -5.72 21.11
CA ILE A 68 -13.57 -6.37 19.81
C ILE A 68 -13.79 -5.35 18.68
N ILE A 69 -14.88 -4.58 18.72
CA ILE A 69 -15.16 -3.55 17.72
C ILE A 69 -14.06 -2.49 17.70
N ASP A 70 -13.62 -2.01 18.85
CA ASP A 70 -12.52 -1.03 18.94
C ASP A 70 -11.21 -1.59 18.39
N HIS A 71 -10.93 -2.86 18.64
CA HIS A 71 -9.77 -3.53 18.05
C HIS A 71 -9.87 -3.64 16.52
N LEU A 72 -11.05 -4.02 16.00
CA LEU A 72 -11.27 -4.14 14.56
C LEU A 72 -11.15 -2.78 13.87
N VAL A 73 -11.72 -1.72 14.43
CA VAL A 73 -11.57 -0.35 13.93
C VAL A 73 -10.10 0.04 13.89
N THR A 74 -9.39 -0.14 15.00
CA THR A 74 -7.97 0.20 15.11
C THR A 74 -7.13 -0.57 14.11
N MET A 75 -7.36 -1.86 13.93
CA MET A 75 -6.61 -2.70 12.99
C MET A 75 -6.87 -2.30 11.54
N ASN A 76 -8.12 -1.99 11.17
CA ASN A 76 -8.43 -1.54 9.80
C ASN A 76 -7.80 -0.17 9.51
N LEU A 77 -7.85 0.79 10.45
CA LEU A 77 -7.21 2.08 10.27
C LEU A 77 -5.67 1.95 10.22
N PHE A 78 -5.11 1.11 11.07
CA PHE A 78 -3.68 0.82 11.04
C PHE A 78 -3.26 0.19 9.71
N LEU A 79 -4.02 -0.77 9.20
CA LEU A 79 -3.74 -1.43 7.93
C LEU A 79 -3.86 -0.46 6.75
N ALA A 80 -4.86 0.43 6.76
CA ALA A 80 -5.00 1.49 5.76
C ALA A 80 -3.79 2.44 5.79
N ALA A 81 -3.40 2.92 6.96
CA ALA A 81 -2.24 3.81 7.13
C ALA A 81 -0.94 3.12 6.72
N PHE A 82 -0.76 1.86 7.10
CA PHE A 82 0.42 1.06 6.76
C PHE A 82 0.54 0.83 5.26
N ASN A 83 -0.56 0.54 4.57
CA ASN A 83 -0.58 0.36 3.12
C ASN A 83 -0.33 1.67 2.35
N MET A 84 -0.54 2.83 2.97
CA MET A 84 -0.24 4.14 2.37
C MET A 84 1.22 4.59 2.55
N ILE A 85 2.04 3.81 3.25
CA ILE A 85 3.49 4.09 3.32
C ILE A 85 4.07 4.06 1.90
N PRO A 86 4.81 5.12 1.48
CA PRO A 86 5.35 5.23 0.13
C PRO A 86 6.58 4.34 -0.09
N ALA A 87 6.43 3.05 0.19
CA ALA A 87 7.49 2.06 0.15
C ALA A 87 7.00 0.76 -0.52
N LEU A 88 7.71 0.26 -1.51
CA LEU A 88 7.42 -1.07 -2.04
C LEU A 88 7.76 -2.14 -0.97
N PRO A 89 6.95 -3.19 -0.82
CA PRO A 89 5.89 -3.70 -1.70
C PRO A 89 4.46 -3.19 -1.40
N MET A 90 4.30 -2.08 -0.69
CA MET A 90 3.00 -1.56 -0.26
C MET A 90 2.27 -0.80 -1.37
N ASP A 91 0.95 -0.62 -1.21
CA ASP A 91 0.11 0.08 -2.18
C ASP A 91 0.54 1.55 -2.37
N GLY A 92 0.94 2.22 -1.27
CA GLY A 92 1.52 3.56 -1.31
C GLY A 92 2.83 3.62 -2.10
N GLY A 93 3.65 2.58 -2.04
CA GLY A 93 4.87 2.45 -2.84
C GLY A 93 4.57 2.24 -4.32
N ARG A 94 3.55 1.45 -4.66
CA ARG A 94 3.10 1.29 -6.05
C ARG A 94 2.54 2.59 -6.59
N LEU A 95 1.75 3.32 -5.81
CA LEU A 95 1.24 4.65 -6.15
C LEU A 95 2.39 5.62 -6.42
N LEU A 96 3.37 5.70 -5.52
CA LEU A 96 4.54 6.55 -5.69
C LEU A 96 5.35 6.17 -6.93
N CYS A 97 5.61 4.87 -7.15
CA CYS A 97 6.32 4.36 -8.33
C CYS A 97 5.59 4.76 -9.62
N THR A 98 4.27 4.58 -9.67
CA THR A 98 3.44 4.95 -10.81
C THR A 98 3.51 6.45 -11.10
N LEU A 99 3.42 7.29 -10.08
CA LEU A 99 3.53 8.75 -10.20
C LEU A 99 4.94 9.19 -10.66
N LEU A 100 5.98 8.59 -10.11
CA LEU A 100 7.36 8.89 -10.52
C LEU A 100 7.64 8.42 -11.94
N ALA A 101 7.09 7.29 -12.35
CA ALA A 101 7.29 6.72 -13.68
C ALA A 101 6.84 7.67 -14.80
N THR A 102 5.85 8.53 -14.54
CA THR A 102 5.41 9.56 -15.52
C THR A 102 6.47 10.61 -15.83
N ARG A 103 7.40 10.84 -14.91
CA ARG A 103 8.42 11.89 -15.02
C ARG A 103 9.82 11.35 -15.27
N LEU A 104 10.17 10.25 -14.61
CA LEU A 104 11.53 9.72 -14.54
C LEU A 104 11.71 8.41 -15.34
N GLY A 105 10.62 7.85 -15.87
CA GLY A 105 10.62 6.52 -16.47
C GLY A 105 10.52 5.42 -15.41
N TYR A 106 10.03 4.26 -15.86
CA TYR A 106 9.63 3.17 -14.95
C TYR A 106 10.80 2.57 -14.17
N ALA A 107 11.95 2.37 -14.84
CA ALA A 107 13.14 1.78 -14.22
C ALA A 107 13.68 2.65 -13.07
N CYS A 108 13.80 3.96 -13.28
CA CYS A 108 14.28 4.91 -12.27
C CYS A 108 13.26 5.05 -11.12
N ALA A 109 11.96 5.11 -11.43
CA ALA A 109 10.90 5.17 -10.43
C ALA A 109 10.90 3.95 -9.50
N THR A 110 11.06 2.75 -10.07
CA THR A 110 11.12 1.50 -9.31
C THR A 110 12.37 1.45 -8.42
N GLU A 111 13.51 1.91 -8.91
CA GLU A 111 14.74 1.95 -8.12
C GLU A 111 14.63 2.89 -6.92
N ILE A 112 14.10 4.10 -7.13
CA ILE A 112 13.88 5.08 -6.06
C ILE A 112 12.92 4.52 -5.02
N THR A 113 11.76 4.02 -5.46
CA THR A 113 10.71 3.53 -4.55
C THR A 113 11.16 2.28 -3.78
N SER A 114 11.91 1.38 -4.41
CA SER A 114 12.51 0.22 -3.74
C SER A 114 13.54 0.65 -2.70
N THR A 115 14.35 1.66 -3.01
CA THR A 115 15.35 2.21 -2.07
C THR A 115 14.67 2.82 -0.85
N ILE A 116 13.58 3.59 -1.05
CA ILE A 116 12.76 4.12 0.04
C ILE A 116 12.19 2.97 0.88
N GLY A 117 11.70 1.89 0.25
CA GLY A 117 11.22 0.68 0.92
C GLY A 117 12.28 0.03 1.80
N GLN A 118 13.51 -0.09 1.31
CA GLN A 118 14.63 -0.64 2.09
C GLN A 118 14.98 0.22 3.31
N TRP A 119 15.02 1.54 3.16
CA TRP A 119 15.26 2.44 4.28
C TRP A 119 14.13 2.43 5.30
N SER A 120 12.88 2.36 4.85
CA SER A 120 11.71 2.21 5.72
C SER A 120 11.75 0.90 6.51
N ALA A 121 12.15 -0.20 5.86
CA ALA A 121 12.34 -1.48 6.51
C ALA A 121 13.44 -1.42 7.58
N PHE A 122 14.54 -0.75 7.28
CA PHE A 122 15.64 -0.60 8.23
C PHE A 122 15.22 0.22 9.46
N ALA A 123 14.49 1.32 9.25
CA ALA A 123 13.94 2.14 10.34
C ALA A 123 12.96 1.36 11.21
N LEU A 124 12.03 0.60 10.59
CA LEU A 124 11.08 -0.25 11.29
C LEU A 124 11.77 -1.39 12.05
N GLY A 125 12.81 -2.00 11.47
CA GLY A 125 13.60 -3.03 12.12
C GLY A 125 14.33 -2.52 13.35
N ALA A 126 14.94 -1.34 13.25
CA ALA A 126 15.58 -0.67 14.37
C ALA A 126 14.59 -0.33 15.49
N MET A 127 13.42 0.20 15.13
CA MET A 127 12.33 0.42 16.11
C MET A 127 11.86 -0.89 16.74
N GLY A 128 11.76 -1.96 15.97
CA GLY A 128 11.34 -3.27 16.44
C GLY A 128 12.26 -3.83 17.52
N LEU A 129 13.53 -3.52 17.45
CA LEU A 129 14.54 -3.96 18.44
C LEU A 129 14.27 -3.37 19.83
N PHE A 130 13.69 -2.15 19.89
CA PHE A 130 13.41 -1.45 21.15
C PHE A 130 11.97 -1.63 21.66
N TYR A 131 11.00 -1.84 20.75
CA TYR A 131 9.59 -1.81 21.10
C TYR A 131 8.89 -3.16 20.99
N ASN A 132 9.13 -3.92 19.91
CA ASN A 132 8.35 -5.14 19.68
C ASN A 132 8.98 -6.04 18.60
N LEU A 133 9.23 -7.30 18.95
CA LEU A 133 9.82 -8.28 18.04
C LEU A 133 8.99 -8.49 16.75
N GLN A 134 7.69 -8.26 16.81
CA GLN A 134 6.80 -8.36 15.64
C GLN A 134 7.14 -7.35 14.54
N LEU A 135 7.61 -6.14 14.91
CA LEU A 135 8.04 -5.14 13.93
C LEU A 135 9.27 -5.58 13.13
N ILE A 136 10.11 -6.44 13.69
CA ILE A 136 11.27 -7.00 13.00
C ILE A 136 10.81 -7.93 11.87
N PHE A 137 9.79 -8.76 12.11
CA PHE A 137 9.21 -9.61 11.06
C PHE A 137 8.60 -8.79 9.93
N VAL A 138 7.90 -7.71 10.27
CA VAL A 138 7.33 -6.79 9.29
C VAL A 138 8.43 -6.09 8.49
N ALA A 139 9.47 -5.61 9.15
CA ALA A 139 10.64 -5.00 8.52
C ALA A 139 11.35 -5.96 7.56
N PHE A 140 11.50 -7.22 7.97
CA PHE A 140 12.07 -8.27 7.14
C PHE A 140 11.23 -8.50 5.87
N PHE A 141 9.91 -8.59 6.02
CA PHE A 141 8.98 -8.74 4.89
C PHE A 141 9.06 -7.58 3.90
N ILE A 142 9.09 -6.33 4.41
CA ILE A 142 9.22 -5.12 3.58
C ILE A 142 10.56 -5.12 2.84
N TYR A 143 11.66 -5.45 3.54
CA TYR A 143 12.98 -5.48 2.95
C TYR A 143 13.09 -6.48 1.80
N PHE A 144 12.61 -7.71 2.02
CA PHE A 144 12.63 -8.75 0.99
C PHE A 144 11.73 -8.40 -0.19
N GLY A 145 10.53 -7.85 0.07
CA GLY A 145 9.64 -7.37 -0.98
C GLY A 145 10.26 -6.27 -1.83
N ALA A 146 10.89 -5.29 -1.20
CA ALA A 146 11.59 -4.21 -1.91
C ALA A 146 12.79 -4.74 -2.74
N CYS A 147 13.54 -5.71 -2.21
CA CYS A 147 14.64 -6.35 -2.93
C CYS A 147 14.15 -7.18 -4.12
N ALA A 148 13.04 -7.90 -3.98
CA ALA A 148 12.46 -8.71 -5.04
C ALA A 148 12.03 -7.83 -6.23
N VAL A 149 11.37 -6.72 -5.97
CA VAL A 149 10.94 -5.77 -7.01
C VAL A 149 12.14 -5.13 -7.71
N LYS A 150 13.22 -4.86 -7.02
CA LYS A 150 14.46 -4.32 -7.63
C LYS A 150 15.13 -5.31 -8.58
N ARG A 151 15.02 -6.63 -8.33
CA ARG A 151 15.63 -7.68 -9.15
C ARG A 151 14.80 -8.03 -10.40
N THR A 152 13.50 -7.87 -10.32
CA THR A 152 12.58 -8.09 -11.44
C THR A 152 11.86 -6.77 -11.70
N PRO A 153 12.42 -5.86 -12.54
CA PRO A 153 11.67 -4.69 -12.96
C PRO A 153 10.39 -5.20 -13.64
N LEU A 154 9.25 -4.90 -13.00
CA LEU A 154 7.95 -5.35 -13.48
C LEU A 154 7.69 -4.71 -14.83
N GLU A 155 7.84 -5.48 -15.89
CA GLU A 155 7.34 -5.13 -17.21
C GLU A 155 5.81 -5.28 -17.20
N TRP A 156 5.11 -4.17 -17.03
CA TRP A 156 3.65 -4.09 -17.15
C TRP A 156 3.25 -3.49 -18.49
#